data_9f1234f9f64814bf5ec6a175f29111f7
#
_entry.id   9f1234f9f64814bf5ec6a175f29111f7
#
_cell.length_a   1.000
_cell.length_b   1.000
_cell.length_c   1.000
_cell.angle_alpha   90.00
_cell.angle_beta   90.00
_cell.angle_gamma   90.00
#
_symmetry.space_group_name_H-M   'P 1'
#
loop_
_entity.id
_entity.type
_entity.pdbx_description
1 polymer ?
#
loop_
_entity_poly.entity_id
_entity_poly.type
_entity_poly.pdbx_seq_one_letter_code
_entity_poly.pdbx_strand_id
1 'polypeptide(L)'
;KSGLHQNAVYALLKEAPSPKEIASMHMTHLANLLKVNSHGHFTKEQAKELRVLAQKSVGANDSAISIQITQTIQQIELLDSQLKKIEAEMTDIMKFNDSVIMTIPGIGYINDGMILGEIGDIHRFSNPNKLLAFAGLVPSVYQSGNFQAKTTKMSKRGSRVLRYALVNATWNVVRNNATFKAYYDAKRAEGRSHYKALGHCAGKLVRVIWKMLTDEVEFNLE
;
A
#
# COMPACT_ATOMS: atom_id res chain seq x y z
N LYS A 1 -1.02 15.32 9.58
CA LYS A 1 -1.76 16.04 8.52
C LYS A 1 -2.54 15.01 7.72
N SER A 2 -3.85 15.21 7.63
CA SER A 2 -4.72 14.37 6.82
C SER A 2 -4.40 14.56 5.33
N GLY A 3 -4.33 13.48 4.56
CA GLY A 3 -4.10 13.54 3.12
C GLY A 3 -5.34 14.03 2.36
N LEU A 4 -5.16 14.41 1.10
CA LEU A 4 -6.27 14.80 0.19
C LEU A 4 -7.25 13.64 -0.09
N HIS A 5 -6.78 12.40 0.06
CA HIS A 5 -7.57 11.20 -0.24
C HIS A 5 -8.39 10.74 0.96
N GLN A 6 -9.43 11.53 1.30
CA GLN A 6 -10.36 11.24 2.39
C GLN A 6 -11.80 11.45 1.92
N ASN A 7 -12.72 10.65 2.45
CA ASN A 7 -14.14 10.71 2.09
C ASN A 7 -14.73 12.11 2.28
N ALA A 8 -14.35 12.82 3.35
CA ALA A 8 -14.82 14.18 3.60
C ALA A 8 -14.30 15.17 2.54
N VAL A 9 -13.07 15.01 2.06
CA VAL A 9 -12.50 15.85 0.98
C VAL A 9 -13.17 15.53 -0.34
N TYR A 10 -13.41 14.27 -0.64
CA TYR A 10 -14.12 13.88 -1.88
C TYR A 10 -15.57 14.38 -1.88
N ALA A 11 -16.28 14.24 -0.76
CA ALA A 11 -17.63 14.77 -0.63
C ALA A 11 -17.67 16.29 -0.84
N LEU A 12 -16.73 17.02 -0.24
CA LEU A 12 -16.60 18.46 -0.42
C LEU A 12 -16.31 18.85 -1.89
N LEU A 13 -15.31 18.24 -2.51
CA LEU A 13 -14.89 18.59 -3.87
C LEU A 13 -15.88 18.12 -4.96
N LYS A 14 -16.74 17.15 -4.67
CA LYS A 14 -17.85 16.81 -5.56
C LYS A 14 -18.96 17.86 -5.55
N GLU A 15 -19.18 18.50 -4.42
CA GLU A 15 -20.22 19.53 -4.26
C GLU A 15 -19.70 20.93 -4.55
N ALA A 16 -18.48 21.23 -4.15
CA ALA A 16 -17.81 22.53 -4.30
C ALA A 16 -16.36 22.34 -4.77
N PRO A 17 -16.12 22.07 -6.06
CA PRO A 17 -14.81 21.76 -6.60
C PRO A 17 -13.85 22.96 -6.67
N SER A 18 -14.33 24.18 -6.52
CA SER A 18 -13.50 25.39 -6.57
C SER A 18 -13.45 26.13 -5.23
N PRO A 19 -12.38 26.89 -4.95
CA PRO A 19 -12.33 27.73 -3.74
C PRO A 19 -13.51 28.70 -3.63
N LYS A 20 -13.98 29.25 -4.74
CA LYS A 20 -15.11 30.17 -4.76
C LYS A 20 -16.41 29.48 -4.30
N GLU A 21 -16.65 28.26 -4.75
CA GLU A 21 -17.81 27.47 -4.35
C GLU A 21 -17.74 27.10 -2.86
N ILE A 22 -16.58 26.64 -2.36
CA ILE A 22 -16.37 26.38 -0.93
C ILE A 22 -16.62 27.63 -0.10
N ALA A 23 -16.12 28.79 -0.54
CA ALA A 23 -16.30 30.07 0.14
C ALA A 23 -17.78 30.49 0.19
N SER A 24 -18.58 30.17 -0.82
CA SER A 24 -20.00 30.49 -0.90
C SER A 24 -20.92 29.52 -0.16
N MET A 25 -20.45 28.33 0.23
CA MET A 25 -21.25 27.35 0.96
C MET A 25 -21.75 27.91 2.29
N HIS A 26 -23.01 27.57 2.64
CA HIS A 26 -23.52 27.91 3.96
C HIS A 26 -22.74 27.18 5.06
N MET A 27 -22.34 27.91 6.12
CA MET A 27 -21.43 27.38 7.14
C MET A 27 -21.94 26.10 7.81
N THR A 28 -23.24 26.03 8.09
CA THR A 28 -23.84 24.86 8.72
C THR A 28 -23.77 23.65 7.79
N HIS A 29 -24.00 23.87 6.50
CA HIS A 29 -23.94 22.82 5.48
C HIS A 29 -22.50 22.31 5.33
N LEU A 30 -21.51 23.20 5.15
CA LEU A 30 -20.10 22.86 5.08
C LEU A 30 -19.63 22.06 6.31
N ALA A 31 -20.00 22.52 7.51
CA ALA A 31 -19.63 21.83 8.74
C ALA A 31 -20.25 20.44 8.85
N ASN A 32 -21.53 20.30 8.48
CA ASN A 32 -22.23 19.02 8.48
C ASN A 32 -21.66 18.06 7.43
N LEU A 33 -21.42 18.53 6.20
CA LEU A 33 -20.83 17.75 5.11
C LEU A 33 -19.49 17.14 5.56
N LEU A 34 -18.59 17.95 6.10
CA LEU A 34 -17.29 17.50 6.57
C LEU A 34 -17.41 16.55 7.76
N LYS A 35 -18.27 16.87 8.74
CA LYS A 35 -18.47 16.06 9.94
C LYS A 35 -19.00 14.66 9.62
N VAL A 36 -20.03 14.57 8.79
CA VAL A 36 -20.66 13.27 8.42
C VAL A 36 -19.66 12.40 7.65
N ASN A 37 -18.99 12.95 6.65
CA ASN A 37 -18.08 12.18 5.80
C ASN A 37 -16.69 11.93 6.44
N SER A 38 -16.42 12.49 7.62
CA SER A 38 -15.21 12.21 8.40
C SER A 38 -15.49 11.38 9.66
N HIS A 39 -16.69 10.85 9.84
CA HIS A 39 -17.10 10.16 11.07
C HIS A 39 -16.89 11.02 12.34
N GLY A 40 -17.11 12.32 12.22
CA GLY A 40 -16.97 13.29 13.32
C GLY A 40 -15.56 13.83 13.56
N HIS A 41 -14.56 13.43 12.76
CA HIS A 41 -13.18 13.92 12.92
C HIS A 41 -12.98 15.39 12.54
N PHE A 42 -13.80 15.93 11.63
CA PHE A 42 -13.78 17.36 11.30
C PHE A 42 -14.69 18.14 12.23
N THR A 43 -14.12 19.17 12.85
CA THR A 43 -14.86 20.09 13.76
C THR A 43 -15.45 21.27 13.00
N LYS A 44 -16.37 21.98 13.66
CA LYS A 44 -16.96 23.22 13.12
C LYS A 44 -15.92 24.34 12.97
N GLU A 45 -14.92 24.36 13.84
CA GLU A 45 -13.80 25.31 13.80
C GLU A 45 -12.94 25.10 12.57
N GLN A 46 -12.62 23.83 12.25
CA GLN A 46 -11.89 23.48 11.04
C GLN A 46 -12.68 23.81 9.74
N ALA A 47 -14.01 23.65 9.76
CA ALA A 47 -14.85 24.09 8.65
C ALA A 47 -14.82 25.61 8.45
N LYS A 48 -14.81 26.40 9.55
CA LYS A 48 -14.64 27.86 9.49
C LYS A 48 -13.28 28.25 8.92
N GLU A 49 -12.23 27.63 9.40
CA GLU A 49 -10.86 27.86 8.92
C GLU A 49 -10.74 27.55 7.43
N LEU A 50 -11.27 26.40 6.98
CA LEU A 50 -11.30 26.04 5.57
C LEU A 50 -12.01 27.07 4.71
N ARG A 51 -13.17 27.57 5.17
CA ARG A 51 -13.91 28.61 4.45
C ARG A 51 -13.12 29.93 4.34
N VAL A 52 -12.44 30.33 5.40
CA VAL A 52 -11.56 31.51 5.40
C VAL A 52 -10.39 31.33 4.42
N LEU A 53 -9.78 30.14 4.39
CA LEU A 53 -8.72 29.82 3.44
C LEU A 53 -9.23 29.85 2.00
N ALA A 54 -10.43 29.32 1.76
CA ALA A 54 -11.07 29.36 0.46
C ALA A 54 -11.36 30.79 -0.03
N GLN A 55 -11.82 31.67 0.87
CA GLN A 55 -12.06 33.09 0.56
C GLN A 55 -10.77 33.86 0.20
N LYS A 56 -9.62 33.44 0.74
CA LYS A 56 -8.32 34.07 0.49
C LYS A 56 -7.55 33.37 -0.65
N SER A 57 -8.10 32.32 -1.20
CA SER A 57 -7.44 31.54 -2.23
C SER A 57 -7.34 32.31 -3.55
N VAL A 58 -6.14 32.27 -4.15
CA VAL A 58 -5.88 32.76 -5.54
C VAL A 58 -6.10 31.68 -6.58
N GLY A 59 -6.69 30.54 -6.18
CA GLY A 59 -6.97 29.42 -7.09
C GLY A 59 -7.91 29.81 -8.22
N ALA A 60 -7.72 29.20 -9.39
CA ALA A 60 -8.56 29.41 -10.55
C ALA A 60 -10.01 28.93 -10.28
N ASN A 61 -10.98 29.69 -10.78
CA ASN A 61 -12.40 29.31 -10.77
C ASN A 61 -12.84 28.94 -12.19
N ASP A 62 -12.17 27.95 -12.76
CA ASP A 62 -12.42 27.45 -14.12
C ASP A 62 -13.38 26.26 -14.04
N SER A 63 -14.49 26.36 -14.80
CA SER A 63 -15.49 25.29 -14.88
C SER A 63 -14.92 23.99 -15.45
N ALA A 64 -13.96 24.04 -16.36
CA ALA A 64 -13.31 22.85 -16.91
C ALA A 64 -12.50 22.12 -15.84
N ILE A 65 -11.77 22.86 -14.98
CA ILE A 65 -11.04 22.28 -13.84
C ILE A 65 -12.03 21.68 -12.84
N SER A 66 -13.14 22.33 -12.56
CA SER A 66 -14.20 21.82 -11.66
C SER A 66 -14.78 20.50 -12.17
N ILE A 67 -15.07 20.41 -13.44
CA ILE A 67 -15.54 19.17 -14.10
C ILE A 67 -14.45 18.07 -13.98
N GLN A 68 -13.20 18.40 -14.27
CA GLN A 68 -12.09 17.44 -14.18
C GLN A 68 -11.89 16.89 -12.77
N ILE A 69 -11.98 17.73 -11.74
CA ILE A 69 -11.89 17.32 -10.33
C ILE A 69 -13.02 16.34 -10.01
N THR A 70 -14.26 16.69 -10.34
CA THR A 70 -15.43 15.86 -10.06
C THR A 70 -15.35 14.51 -10.77
N GLN A 71 -14.98 14.50 -12.06
CA GLN A 71 -14.81 13.26 -12.83
C GLN A 71 -13.67 12.40 -12.27
N THR A 72 -12.54 13.01 -11.88
CA THR A 72 -11.42 12.26 -11.27
C THR A 72 -11.85 11.58 -9.97
N ILE A 73 -12.61 12.26 -9.11
CA ILE A 73 -13.13 11.66 -7.88
C ILE A 73 -14.09 10.51 -8.19
N GLN A 74 -14.99 10.66 -9.15
CA GLN A 74 -15.90 9.59 -9.58
C GLN A 74 -15.13 8.35 -10.08
N GLN A 75 -14.05 8.56 -10.84
CA GLN A 75 -13.19 7.48 -11.31
C GLN A 75 -12.50 6.77 -10.14
N ILE A 76 -11.99 7.52 -9.14
CA ILE A 76 -11.38 6.93 -7.93
C ILE A 76 -12.41 6.09 -7.17
N GLU A 77 -13.61 6.63 -6.92
CA GLU A 77 -14.67 5.91 -6.22
C GLU A 77 -15.11 4.63 -6.97
N LEU A 78 -15.19 4.68 -8.31
CA LEU A 78 -15.47 3.52 -9.13
C LEU A 78 -14.39 2.45 -9.00
N LEU A 79 -13.12 2.84 -9.11
CA LEU A 79 -11.99 1.93 -8.97
C LEU A 79 -11.91 1.32 -7.57
N ASP A 80 -12.14 2.10 -6.51
CA ASP A 80 -12.21 1.60 -5.14
C ASP A 80 -13.35 0.57 -4.97
N SER A 81 -14.50 0.82 -5.58
CA SER A 81 -15.63 -0.13 -5.57
C SER A 81 -15.30 -1.43 -6.31
N GLN A 82 -14.63 -1.34 -7.46
CA GLN A 82 -14.21 -2.51 -8.24
C GLN A 82 -13.14 -3.32 -7.49
N LEU A 83 -12.17 -2.64 -6.86
CA LEU A 83 -11.14 -3.27 -6.04
C LEU A 83 -11.75 -4.07 -4.89
N LYS A 84 -12.69 -3.49 -4.16
CA LYS A 84 -13.39 -4.19 -3.06
C LYS A 84 -14.10 -5.46 -3.52
N LYS A 85 -14.71 -5.45 -4.71
CA LYS A 85 -15.35 -6.64 -5.29
C LYS A 85 -14.33 -7.74 -5.60
N ILE A 86 -13.21 -7.37 -6.25
CA ILE A 86 -12.14 -8.31 -6.57
C ILE A 86 -11.53 -8.89 -5.29
N GLU A 87 -11.27 -8.06 -4.27
CA GLU A 87 -10.74 -8.50 -2.97
C GLU A 87 -11.69 -9.45 -2.26
N ALA A 88 -13.02 -9.22 -2.34
CA ALA A 88 -14.01 -10.11 -1.78
C ALA A 88 -13.99 -11.48 -2.48
N GLU A 89 -14.02 -11.50 -3.81
CA GLU A 89 -13.95 -12.75 -4.59
C GLU A 89 -12.63 -13.50 -4.36
N MET A 90 -11.49 -12.80 -4.34
CA MET A 90 -10.21 -13.41 -3.97
C MET A 90 -10.26 -14.04 -2.59
N THR A 91 -10.84 -13.34 -1.63
CA THR A 91 -10.98 -13.86 -0.26
C THR A 91 -11.82 -15.12 -0.24
N ASP A 92 -12.92 -15.16 -0.98
CA ASP A 92 -13.80 -16.34 -1.03
C ASP A 92 -13.12 -17.52 -1.72
N ILE A 93 -12.39 -17.31 -2.80
CA ILE A 93 -11.58 -18.37 -3.45
C ILE A 93 -10.50 -18.89 -2.49
N MET A 94 -9.79 -17.99 -1.83
CA MET A 94 -8.66 -18.36 -0.97
C MET A 94 -9.07 -19.04 0.34
N LYS A 95 -10.32 -18.89 0.79
CA LYS A 95 -10.87 -19.67 1.94
C LYS A 95 -10.90 -21.18 1.68
N PHE A 96 -11.00 -21.59 0.42
CA PHE A 96 -11.03 -23.00 0.02
C PHE A 96 -9.66 -23.51 -0.44
N ASN A 97 -8.64 -22.67 -0.40
CA ASN A 97 -7.28 -23.02 -0.76
C ASN A 97 -6.44 -23.17 0.52
N ASP A 98 -6.08 -24.41 0.87
CA ASP A 98 -5.24 -24.73 2.03
C ASP A 98 -3.76 -24.34 1.76
N SER A 99 -3.52 -23.06 1.62
CA SER A 99 -2.18 -22.53 1.36
C SER A 99 -1.30 -22.56 2.60
N VAL A 100 -0.17 -23.26 2.53
CA VAL A 100 0.79 -23.33 3.64
C VAL A 100 1.31 -21.95 4.07
N ILE A 101 1.42 -20.97 3.16
CA ILE A 101 1.91 -19.63 3.51
C ILE A 101 0.92 -18.80 4.34
N MET A 102 -0.35 -19.18 4.39
CA MET A 102 -1.34 -18.61 5.31
C MET A 102 -1.01 -18.88 6.78
N THR A 103 -0.22 -19.92 7.08
CA THR A 103 0.23 -20.21 8.44
C THR A 103 1.27 -19.22 8.95
N ILE A 104 1.84 -18.36 8.08
CA ILE A 104 2.73 -17.28 8.50
C ILE A 104 1.93 -16.17 9.18
N PRO A 105 2.18 -15.84 10.47
CA PRO A 105 1.47 -14.78 11.17
C PRO A 105 1.58 -13.43 10.44
N GLY A 106 0.44 -12.87 10.04
CA GLY A 106 0.36 -11.59 9.32
C GLY A 106 0.16 -11.70 7.81
N ILE A 107 0.15 -12.90 7.24
CA ILE A 107 -0.31 -13.12 5.86
C ILE A 107 -1.82 -13.40 5.88
N GLY A 108 -2.58 -12.63 5.13
CA GLY A 108 -4.02 -12.82 4.94
C GLY A 108 -4.34 -13.20 3.50
N TYR A 109 -5.59 -13.61 3.24
CA TYR A 109 -6.06 -14.14 1.95
C TYR A 109 -5.65 -13.31 0.72
N ILE A 110 -5.72 -11.98 0.81
CA ILE A 110 -5.36 -11.10 -0.32
C ILE A 110 -3.87 -11.19 -0.65
N ASN A 111 -2.99 -11.11 0.39
CA ASN A 111 -1.55 -11.21 0.14
C ASN A 111 -1.16 -12.61 -0.33
N ASP A 112 -1.77 -13.64 0.24
CA ASP A 112 -1.57 -15.04 -0.15
C ASP A 112 -1.98 -15.25 -1.62
N GLY A 113 -3.20 -14.88 -1.99
CA GLY A 113 -3.70 -15.01 -3.35
C GLY A 113 -2.84 -14.25 -4.38
N MET A 114 -2.40 -13.03 -4.03
CA MET A 114 -1.49 -12.27 -4.90
C MET A 114 -0.12 -12.94 -5.04
N ILE A 115 0.43 -13.49 -3.95
CA ILE A 115 1.74 -14.17 -3.95
C ILE A 115 1.65 -15.46 -4.77
N LEU A 116 0.65 -16.31 -4.50
CA LEU A 116 0.48 -17.58 -5.21
C LEU A 116 0.14 -17.36 -6.69
N GLY A 117 -0.74 -16.42 -7.01
CA GLY A 117 -1.11 -16.11 -8.39
C GLY A 117 0.08 -15.65 -9.24
N GLU A 118 1.01 -14.88 -8.66
CA GLU A 118 2.22 -14.44 -9.36
C GLU A 118 3.32 -15.50 -9.38
N ILE A 119 3.44 -16.33 -8.35
CA ILE A 119 4.41 -17.43 -8.31
C ILE A 119 3.98 -18.54 -9.29
N GLY A 120 2.69 -18.88 -9.34
CA GLY A 120 2.20 -20.06 -10.03
C GLY A 120 2.87 -21.33 -9.51
N ASP A 121 3.52 -22.08 -10.38
CA ASP A 121 4.31 -23.25 -9.95
C ASP A 121 5.64 -22.81 -9.31
N ILE A 122 5.85 -23.18 -8.04
CA ILE A 122 7.08 -22.88 -7.30
C ILE A 122 8.31 -23.59 -7.88
N HIS A 123 8.13 -24.76 -8.48
CA HIS A 123 9.23 -25.56 -9.03
C HIS A 123 9.92 -24.91 -10.23
N ARG A 124 9.31 -23.92 -10.87
CA ARG A 124 9.98 -23.11 -11.90
C ARG A 124 11.15 -22.26 -11.33
N PHE A 125 11.22 -22.10 -9.99
CA PHE A 125 12.31 -21.41 -9.32
C PHE A 125 13.25 -22.42 -8.65
N SER A 126 14.34 -22.76 -9.28
CA SER A 126 15.31 -23.75 -8.79
C SER A 126 15.94 -23.42 -7.43
N ASN A 127 15.79 -22.19 -6.95
CA ASN A 127 16.23 -21.75 -5.62
C ASN A 127 15.57 -20.41 -5.23
N PRO A 128 15.58 -20.03 -3.96
CA PRO A 128 14.90 -18.82 -3.48
C PRO A 128 15.47 -17.51 -4.05
N ASN A 129 16.72 -17.50 -4.52
CA ASN A 129 17.30 -16.30 -5.14
C ASN A 129 16.69 -16.02 -6.53
N LYS A 130 16.24 -17.05 -7.24
CA LYS A 130 15.50 -16.89 -8.51
C LYS A 130 14.12 -16.25 -8.26
N LEU A 131 13.41 -16.70 -7.21
CA LEU A 131 12.16 -16.07 -6.79
C LEU A 131 12.38 -14.62 -6.34
N LEU A 132 13.44 -14.37 -5.57
CA LEU A 132 13.81 -13.03 -5.13
C LEU A 132 14.12 -12.09 -6.32
N ALA A 133 14.82 -12.62 -7.34
CA ALA A 133 15.10 -11.89 -8.58
C ALA A 133 13.82 -11.63 -9.39
N PHE A 134 12.93 -12.63 -9.49
CA PHE A 134 11.64 -12.50 -10.17
C PHE A 134 10.74 -11.44 -9.49
N ALA A 135 10.77 -11.33 -8.16
CA ALA A 135 10.12 -10.23 -7.43
C ALA A 135 10.84 -8.87 -7.59
N GLY A 136 12.04 -8.84 -8.16
CA GLY A 136 12.84 -7.64 -8.29
C GLY A 136 13.34 -7.05 -6.97
N LEU A 137 13.51 -7.92 -5.95
CA LEU A 137 13.96 -7.56 -4.59
C LEU A 137 15.48 -7.70 -4.42
N VAL A 138 16.21 -8.12 -5.44
CA VAL A 138 17.67 -8.19 -5.42
C VAL A 138 18.30 -6.80 -5.52
N PRO A 139 19.48 -6.58 -4.90
CA PRO A 139 20.24 -5.36 -5.10
C PRO A 139 20.64 -5.22 -6.58
N SER A 140 20.58 -4.00 -7.11
CA SER A 140 21.19 -3.72 -8.41
C SER A 140 22.72 -3.70 -8.24
N VAL A 141 23.42 -4.49 -9.03
CA VAL A 141 24.88 -4.47 -9.08
C VAL A 141 25.29 -3.35 -10.03
N TYR A 142 26.04 -2.40 -9.51
CA TYR A 142 26.69 -1.35 -10.30
C TYR A 142 28.20 -1.58 -10.18
N GLN A 143 28.75 -2.30 -11.14
CA GLN A 143 30.18 -2.54 -11.27
C GLN A 143 30.60 -2.15 -12.68
N SER A 144 31.63 -1.34 -12.80
CA SER A 144 32.28 -1.01 -14.07
C SER A 144 33.80 -1.00 -13.84
N GLY A 145 34.48 -2.00 -14.36
CA GLY A 145 35.92 -2.18 -14.10
C GLY A 145 36.21 -2.31 -12.60
N ASN A 146 37.12 -1.47 -12.09
CA ASN A 146 37.50 -1.44 -10.67
C ASN A 146 36.52 -0.64 -9.78
N PHE A 147 35.46 -0.07 -10.33
CA PHE A 147 34.48 0.71 -9.56
C PHE A 147 33.39 -0.18 -8.98
N GLN A 148 33.27 -0.19 -7.64
CA GLN A 148 32.13 -0.76 -6.93
C GLN A 148 31.33 0.36 -6.25
N ALA A 149 30.05 0.46 -6.56
CA ALA A 149 29.19 1.44 -5.91
C ALA A 149 29.04 1.15 -4.40
N LYS A 150 29.31 2.14 -3.56
CA LYS A 150 29.16 2.06 -2.10
C LYS A 150 27.71 1.85 -1.63
N THR A 151 26.73 2.17 -2.47
CA THR A 151 25.31 1.99 -2.18
C THR A 151 24.59 1.35 -3.34
N THR A 152 23.87 0.27 -3.08
CA THR A 152 23.04 -0.43 -4.07
C THR A 152 21.56 -0.11 -3.84
N LYS A 153 20.84 0.13 -4.94
CA LYS A 153 19.37 0.24 -4.93
C LYS A 153 18.76 -1.12 -5.26
N MET A 154 17.53 -1.34 -4.84
CA MET A 154 16.75 -2.50 -5.29
C MET A 154 16.57 -2.44 -6.81
N SER A 155 16.77 -3.56 -7.52
CA SER A 155 16.77 -3.59 -8.99
C SER A 155 15.41 -3.24 -9.58
N LYS A 156 14.32 -3.63 -8.89
CA LYS A 156 12.92 -3.50 -9.30
C LYS A 156 12.61 -4.11 -10.67
N ARG A 157 13.54 -4.87 -11.26
CA ARG A 157 13.34 -5.65 -12.47
C ARG A 157 12.61 -6.95 -12.07
N GLY A 158 11.50 -7.24 -12.73
CA GLY A 158 10.67 -8.42 -12.40
C GLY A 158 9.22 -8.06 -12.06
N SER A 159 8.45 -9.00 -11.49
CA SER A 159 7.05 -8.77 -11.19
C SER A 159 6.84 -7.62 -10.19
N ARG A 160 6.10 -6.61 -10.64
CA ARG A 160 5.71 -5.48 -9.81
C ARG A 160 4.64 -5.89 -8.79
N VAL A 161 3.73 -6.77 -9.19
CA VAL A 161 2.63 -7.26 -8.35
C VAL A 161 3.17 -8.12 -7.23
N LEU A 162 4.03 -9.11 -7.54
CA LEU A 162 4.67 -9.94 -6.52
C LEU A 162 5.47 -9.12 -5.53
N ARG A 163 6.24 -8.15 -6.00
CA ARG A 163 7.00 -7.26 -5.11
C ARG A 163 6.10 -6.47 -4.17
N TYR A 164 4.99 -5.94 -4.67
CA TYR A 164 4.01 -5.22 -3.87
C TYR A 164 3.41 -6.13 -2.79
N ALA A 165 2.93 -7.31 -3.17
CA ALA A 165 2.36 -8.29 -2.24
C ALA A 165 3.36 -8.71 -1.16
N LEU A 166 4.61 -9.03 -1.54
CA LEU A 166 5.67 -9.41 -0.61
C LEU A 166 6.06 -8.30 0.35
N VAL A 167 6.13 -7.04 -0.10
CA VAL A 167 6.45 -5.91 0.78
C VAL A 167 5.33 -5.66 1.79
N ASN A 168 4.07 -5.72 1.37
CA ASN A 168 2.92 -5.58 2.24
C ASN A 168 2.83 -6.74 3.25
N ALA A 169 2.96 -7.98 2.76
CA ALA A 169 3.01 -9.16 3.63
C ALA A 169 4.14 -9.04 4.66
N THR A 170 5.34 -8.62 4.23
CA THR A 170 6.48 -8.45 5.13
C THR A 170 6.19 -7.46 6.27
N TRP A 171 5.54 -6.35 6.00
CA TRP A 171 5.20 -5.39 7.05
C TRP A 171 4.23 -5.98 8.09
N ASN A 172 3.24 -6.73 7.62
CA ASN A 172 2.32 -7.43 8.51
C ASN A 172 3.02 -8.53 9.31
N VAL A 173 3.89 -9.32 8.67
CA VAL A 173 4.69 -10.36 9.35
C VAL A 173 5.61 -9.75 10.41
N VAL A 174 6.30 -8.64 10.13
CA VAL A 174 7.12 -7.92 11.11
C VAL A 174 6.31 -7.50 12.34
N ARG A 175 5.04 -7.15 12.17
CA ARG A 175 4.17 -6.75 13.28
C ARG A 175 3.59 -7.93 14.08
N ASN A 176 3.47 -9.09 13.48
CA ASN A 176 2.79 -10.26 14.07
C ASN A 176 3.74 -11.43 14.39
N ASN A 177 5.05 -11.30 14.11
CA ASN A 177 6.03 -12.35 14.35
C ASN A 177 7.26 -11.77 15.05
N ALA A 178 7.59 -12.29 16.25
CA ALA A 178 8.67 -11.79 17.09
C ALA A 178 10.05 -11.90 16.44
N THR A 179 10.32 -12.98 15.71
CA THR A 179 11.62 -13.21 15.03
C THR A 179 11.83 -12.21 13.89
N PHE A 180 10.80 -11.96 13.09
CA PHE A 180 10.87 -10.96 12.04
C PHE A 180 10.96 -9.54 12.61
N LYS A 181 10.25 -9.29 13.72
CA LYS A 181 10.32 -8.00 14.42
C LYS A 181 11.74 -7.75 14.95
N ALA A 182 12.34 -8.69 15.65
CA ALA A 182 13.70 -8.56 16.15
C ALA A 182 14.71 -8.31 15.01
N TYR A 183 14.56 -9.02 13.89
CA TYR A 183 15.42 -8.79 12.74
C TYR A 183 15.22 -7.41 12.10
N TYR A 184 13.96 -6.94 12.00
CA TYR A 184 13.67 -5.59 11.54
C TYR A 184 14.29 -4.53 12.46
N ASP A 185 14.11 -4.66 13.78
CA ASP A 185 14.63 -3.72 14.77
C ASP A 185 16.17 -3.68 14.74
N ALA A 186 16.84 -4.82 14.60
CA ALA A 186 18.29 -4.88 14.41
C ALA A 186 18.73 -4.10 13.16
N LYS A 187 18.02 -4.25 12.04
CA LYS A 187 18.32 -3.48 10.81
C LYS A 187 18.06 -1.98 10.96
N ARG A 188 17.08 -1.60 11.78
CA ARG A 188 16.84 -0.19 12.15
C ARG A 188 17.96 0.38 13.02
N ALA A 189 18.43 -0.42 13.98
CA ALA A 189 19.57 -0.06 14.87
C ALA A 189 20.89 0.12 14.10
N GLU A 190 21.08 -0.61 12.96
CA GLU A 190 22.19 -0.38 12.02
C GLU A 190 22.08 0.95 11.25
N GLY A 191 21.12 1.83 11.58
CA GLY A 191 20.89 3.13 10.90
C GLY A 191 20.17 3.02 9.55
N ARG A 192 19.61 1.86 9.20
CA ARG A 192 18.85 1.71 7.94
C ARG A 192 17.49 2.39 8.03
N SER A 193 17.06 3.03 6.94
CA SER A 193 15.70 3.59 6.86
C SER A 193 14.65 2.47 6.93
N HIS A 194 13.41 2.82 7.28
CA HIS A 194 12.28 1.88 7.33
C HIS A 194 12.20 0.96 6.10
N TYR A 195 12.17 1.54 4.90
CA TYR A 195 12.05 0.77 3.67
C TYR A 195 13.28 -0.10 3.36
N LYS A 196 14.49 0.31 3.79
CA LYS A 196 15.68 -0.54 3.65
C LYS A 196 15.62 -1.73 4.60
N ALA A 197 15.25 -1.51 5.85
CA ALA A 197 15.07 -2.59 6.83
C ALA A 197 13.96 -3.57 6.38
N LEU A 198 12.83 -3.04 5.90
CA LEU A 198 11.74 -3.85 5.38
C LEU A 198 12.17 -4.69 4.16
N GLY A 199 12.99 -4.13 3.26
CA GLY A 199 13.56 -4.88 2.13
C GLY A 199 14.41 -6.06 2.55
N HIS A 200 15.19 -5.95 3.64
CA HIS A 200 15.94 -7.08 4.20
C HIS A 200 15.00 -8.16 4.78
N CYS A 201 13.94 -7.75 5.47
CA CYS A 201 12.91 -8.67 5.97
C CYS A 201 12.19 -9.37 4.81
N ALA A 202 11.84 -8.66 3.73
CA ALA A 202 11.23 -9.23 2.53
C ALA A 202 12.12 -10.30 1.89
N GLY A 203 13.42 -10.06 1.83
CA GLY A 203 14.37 -11.07 1.36
C GLY A 203 14.42 -12.33 2.22
N LYS A 204 14.21 -12.22 3.54
CA LYS A 204 14.04 -13.39 4.41
C LYS A 204 12.70 -14.08 4.18
N LEU A 205 11.62 -13.31 4.11
CA LEU A 205 10.27 -13.84 3.90
C LEU A 205 10.18 -14.63 2.57
N VAL A 206 10.78 -14.14 1.50
CA VAL A 206 10.85 -14.85 0.22
C VAL A 206 11.51 -16.23 0.35
N ARG A 207 12.58 -16.34 1.14
CA ARG A 207 13.26 -17.63 1.37
C ARG A 207 12.39 -18.58 2.17
N VAL A 208 11.69 -18.07 3.16
CA VAL A 208 10.72 -18.85 3.95
C VAL A 208 9.58 -19.33 3.07
N ILE A 209 8.94 -18.45 2.32
CA ILE A 209 7.85 -18.79 1.40
C ILE A 209 8.31 -19.82 0.37
N TRP A 210 9.49 -19.63 -0.24
CA TRP A 210 10.04 -20.58 -1.21
C TRP A 210 10.20 -21.98 -0.60
N LYS A 211 10.78 -22.06 0.61
CA LYS A 211 10.96 -23.34 1.32
C LYS A 211 9.62 -23.99 1.66
N MET A 212 8.69 -23.25 2.22
CA MET A 212 7.37 -23.75 2.59
C MET A 212 6.61 -24.30 1.38
N LEU A 213 6.59 -23.58 0.27
CA LEU A 213 5.91 -24.00 -0.95
C LEU A 213 6.61 -25.19 -1.65
N THR A 214 7.95 -25.28 -1.57
CA THR A 214 8.70 -26.37 -2.18
C THR A 214 8.55 -27.67 -1.41
N ASP A 215 8.52 -27.60 -0.09
CA ASP A 215 8.46 -28.76 0.80
C ASP A 215 7.03 -29.07 1.29
N GLU A 216 6.05 -28.23 0.93
CA GLU A 216 4.64 -28.32 1.37
C GLU A 216 4.51 -28.37 2.90
N VAL A 217 5.29 -27.55 3.62
CA VAL A 217 5.32 -27.51 5.08
C VAL A 217 4.73 -26.21 5.61
N GLU A 218 4.04 -26.29 6.73
CA GLU A 218 3.55 -25.12 7.47
C GLU A 218 4.70 -24.31 8.10
N PHE A 219 4.40 -23.05 8.42
CA PHE A 219 5.33 -22.18 9.10
C PHE A 219 5.54 -22.64 10.55
N ASN A 220 6.76 -23.03 10.88
CA ASN A 220 7.18 -23.36 12.23
C ASN A 220 8.21 -22.35 12.75
N LEU A 221 8.12 -22.02 14.06
CA LEU A 221 9.02 -21.08 14.76
C LEU A 221 10.21 -21.79 15.43
N GLU A 222 10.32 -23.12 15.30
CA GLU A 222 11.45 -23.88 15.87
C GLU A 222 12.76 -23.63 15.13
#